data_61e203f29caac69f41ae12808d2fce34
#
_entry.id   61e203f29caac69f41ae12808d2fce34
#
_cell.length_a   1.000
_cell.length_b   1.000
_cell.length_c   1.000
_cell.angle_alpha   90.00
_cell.angle_beta   90.00
_cell.angle_gamma   90.00
#
_symmetry.space_group_name_H-M   'P 1'
#
loop_
_entity.id
_entity.type
_entity.pdbx_description
1 polymer ?
#
loop_
_entity_poly.entity_id
_entity_poly.type
_entity_poly.pdbx_seq_one_letter_code
_entity_poly.pdbx_strand_id
1 'polypeptide(L)'
;MSPSPVASSQDHAPADPSKPTEQAQPEQTPDVNSLTATLPSKNGEDLRASPRYMVDWKIALVFGEGPEKLTFQGRTFDLSMHGTAMLTHDNVFSKAPVTILLAPPPLRKIDRKKVIEIQAHQAYSVYSGSLSCFRLGFRFIRFKGDGEHILGDMLAHYQPSLYKGAR
;
A
#
# COMPACT_ATOMS: atom_id res chain seq x y z
N MET A 1 -37.48 8.33 -49.61
CA MET A 1 -38.28 7.17 -49.99
C MET A 1 -38.16 6.14 -48.86
N SER A 2 -39.11 6.20 -47.97
CA SER A 2 -39.44 5.07 -47.06
C SER A 2 -40.11 3.96 -47.87
N PRO A 3 -40.21 2.70 -47.40
CA PRO A 3 -41.03 2.39 -46.21
C PRO A 3 -40.51 1.23 -45.32
N SER A 4 -40.89 1.26 -44.07
CA SER A 4 -41.28 0.10 -43.24
C SER A 4 -42.57 -0.50 -43.83
N PRO A 5 -43.19 -1.61 -43.36
CA PRO A 5 -43.11 -2.32 -42.08
C PRO A 5 -43.15 -3.87 -42.22
N VAL A 6 -43.24 -4.68 -41.16
CA VAL A 6 -44.41 -5.55 -40.80
C VAL A 6 -44.13 -6.34 -39.52
N ALA A 7 -45.08 -6.23 -38.62
CA ALA A 7 -45.28 -7.05 -37.42
C ALA A 7 -45.96 -8.40 -37.77
N SER A 8 -45.85 -9.38 -36.89
CA SER A 8 -46.86 -10.41 -36.52
C SER A 8 -46.25 -11.32 -35.45
N SER A 9 -46.78 -11.29 -34.30
CA SER A 9 -47.92 -11.98 -33.70
C SER A 9 -47.52 -13.29 -33.03
N GLN A 10 -47.66 -13.24 -31.74
CA GLN A 10 -48.36 -14.16 -30.81
C GLN A 10 -48.24 -15.67 -31.11
N ASP A 11 -47.77 -16.39 -30.09
CA ASP A 11 -48.62 -17.46 -29.60
C ASP A 11 -48.45 -17.75 -28.13
N HIS A 12 -49.58 -17.86 -27.52
CA HIS A 12 -49.89 -18.16 -26.14
C HIS A 12 -50.06 -19.66 -26.00
N ALA A 13 -49.62 -20.27 -24.92
CA ALA A 13 -50.34 -21.40 -24.33
C ALA A 13 -49.54 -22.02 -23.15
N PRO A 14 -50.18 -22.86 -22.35
CA PRO A 14 -50.48 -22.48 -20.96
C PRO A 14 -49.73 -23.34 -19.95
N ALA A 15 -49.88 -22.96 -18.71
CA ALA A 15 -49.40 -23.63 -17.52
C ALA A 15 -49.91 -25.07 -17.38
N ASP A 16 -49.06 -25.96 -16.91
CA ASP A 16 -49.46 -27.24 -16.33
C ASP A 16 -48.87 -27.32 -14.89
N PRO A 17 -49.75 -27.56 -13.89
CA PRO A 17 -49.37 -27.64 -12.49
C PRO A 17 -49.21 -29.12 -12.09
N SER A 18 -47.99 -29.53 -11.88
CA SER A 18 -47.73 -30.77 -11.13
C SER A 18 -46.52 -30.64 -10.21
N LYS A 19 -46.83 -30.38 -8.96
CA LYS A 19 -45.91 -30.56 -7.83
C LYS A 19 -45.41 -32.01 -7.76
N PRO A 20 -44.23 -32.26 -7.22
CA PRO A 20 -44.22 -32.56 -5.78
C PRO A 20 -43.19 -31.76 -4.97
N THR A 21 -43.65 -31.43 -3.80
CA THR A 21 -42.97 -31.10 -2.57
C THR A 21 -41.67 -31.89 -2.41
N GLU A 22 -40.52 -31.20 -2.40
CA GLU A 22 -39.26 -31.74 -1.91
C GLU A 22 -38.77 -30.91 -0.75
N GLN A 23 -38.47 -31.64 0.31
CA GLN A 23 -38.24 -31.27 1.66
C GLN A 23 -37.16 -30.20 1.81
N ALA A 24 -37.49 -29.20 2.62
CA ALA A 24 -36.54 -28.27 3.17
C ALA A 24 -35.45 -29.01 3.97
N GLN A 25 -34.24 -29.00 3.47
CA GLN A 25 -33.06 -29.25 4.27
C GLN A 25 -32.77 -28.00 5.11
N PRO A 26 -32.43 -28.15 6.40
CA PRO A 26 -32.09 -26.99 7.23
C PRO A 26 -30.79 -26.38 6.71
N GLU A 27 -30.85 -25.09 6.38
CA GLU A 27 -29.68 -24.27 6.13
C GLU A 27 -28.72 -24.40 7.31
N GLN A 28 -27.56 -24.98 7.05
CA GLN A 28 -26.42 -24.91 7.94
C GLN A 28 -25.98 -23.44 7.95
N THR A 29 -26.34 -22.74 9.01
CA THR A 29 -25.74 -21.46 9.35
C THR A 29 -24.23 -21.65 9.43
N PRO A 30 -23.43 -20.84 8.69
CA PRO A 30 -21.98 -20.89 8.85
C PRO A 30 -21.65 -20.47 10.28
N ASP A 31 -20.91 -21.31 10.97
CA ASP A 31 -20.38 -21.06 12.28
C ASP A 31 -19.59 -19.75 12.30
N VAL A 32 -20.19 -18.70 12.85
CA VAL A 32 -19.56 -17.38 13.05
C VAL A 32 -18.47 -17.38 14.14
N ASN A 33 -18.07 -18.54 14.60
CA ASN A 33 -17.09 -18.66 15.69
C ASN A 33 -15.65 -18.95 15.25
N SER A 34 -15.35 -18.88 13.95
CA SER A 34 -13.98 -19.07 13.44
C SER A 34 -13.26 -17.77 13.07
N LEU A 35 -13.79 -16.62 13.45
CA LEU A 35 -13.01 -15.38 13.50
C LEU A 35 -12.34 -15.27 14.87
N THR A 36 -11.41 -16.17 15.16
CA THR A 36 -10.36 -15.88 16.13
C THR A 36 -9.52 -14.76 15.52
N ALA A 37 -9.99 -13.53 15.68
CA ALA A 37 -9.14 -12.37 15.60
C ALA A 37 -7.98 -12.66 16.56
N THR A 38 -6.80 -12.91 16.01
CA THR A 38 -5.57 -12.99 16.78
C THR A 38 -5.41 -11.64 17.46
N LEU A 39 -5.86 -11.57 18.71
CA LEU A 39 -5.64 -10.42 19.59
C LEU A 39 -4.14 -10.14 19.59
N PRO A 40 -3.69 -8.90 19.41
CA PRO A 40 -2.28 -8.60 19.51
C PRO A 40 -1.78 -9.05 20.90
N SER A 41 -0.72 -9.84 20.88
CA SER A 41 -0.04 -10.32 22.09
C SER A 41 0.20 -9.18 23.06
N LYS A 42 -0.18 -9.35 24.32
CA LYS A 42 -0.01 -8.37 25.40
C LYS A 42 1.44 -8.08 25.78
N ASN A 43 2.39 -8.81 25.23
CA ASN A 43 3.80 -8.59 25.41
C ASN A 43 4.25 -7.68 24.28
N GLY A 44 4.52 -6.41 24.60
CA GLY A 44 4.89 -5.35 23.64
C GLY A 44 6.23 -5.60 22.90
N GLU A 45 6.51 -6.82 22.52
CA GLU A 45 7.59 -7.17 21.62
C GLU A 45 7.22 -6.74 20.20
N ASP A 46 8.07 -5.92 19.62
CA ASP A 46 7.93 -5.48 18.24
C ASP A 46 8.21 -6.67 17.31
N LEU A 47 7.14 -7.35 16.86
CA LEU A 47 7.21 -8.50 15.96
C LEU A 47 7.75 -8.16 14.57
N ARG A 48 8.25 -6.94 14.36
CA ARG A 48 8.81 -6.50 13.10
C ARG A 48 10.20 -7.09 12.89
N ALA A 49 10.42 -7.65 11.72
CA ALA A 49 11.70 -8.27 11.35
C ALA A 49 12.88 -7.28 11.22
N SER A 50 12.64 -5.96 11.29
CA SER A 50 13.66 -4.94 11.05
C SER A 50 13.38 -3.67 11.85
N PRO A 51 14.41 -3.07 12.48
CA PRO A 51 14.26 -1.83 13.20
C PRO A 51 13.83 -0.70 12.27
N ARG A 52 13.01 0.22 12.79
CA ARG A 52 12.59 1.43 12.10
C ARG A 52 13.19 2.65 12.74
N TYR A 53 13.49 3.62 11.91
CA TYR A 53 14.12 4.88 12.30
C TYR A 53 13.18 6.03 11.95
N MET A 54 12.88 6.88 12.92
CA MET A 54 12.12 8.12 12.68
C MET A 54 13.09 9.14 12.10
N VAL A 55 13.09 9.25 10.79
CA VAL A 55 13.97 10.15 10.05
C VAL A 55 13.17 11.00 9.09
N ASP A 56 13.52 12.27 8.99
CA ASP A 56 12.86 13.24 8.13
C ASP A 56 13.74 13.55 6.91
N TRP A 57 13.82 12.59 5.98
CA TRP A 57 14.59 12.73 4.75
C TRP A 57 13.69 13.12 3.57
N LYS A 58 14.26 13.80 2.59
CA LYS A 58 13.56 14.06 1.34
C LYS A 58 13.37 12.76 0.58
N ILE A 59 12.16 12.56 0.06
CA ILE A 59 11.80 11.40 -0.73
C ILE A 59 10.96 11.84 -1.92
N ALA A 60 11.16 11.21 -3.07
CA ALA A 60 10.31 11.38 -4.23
C ALA A 60 9.88 10.02 -4.78
N LEU A 61 8.64 9.94 -5.22
CA LEU A 61 8.08 8.80 -5.94
C LEU A 61 8.07 9.13 -7.41
N VAL A 62 8.54 8.20 -8.23
CA VAL A 62 8.55 8.32 -9.68
C VAL A 62 7.69 7.19 -10.25
N PHE A 63 6.67 7.57 -11.01
CA PHE A 63 5.77 6.67 -11.72
C PHE A 63 6.04 6.76 -13.22
N GLY A 64 5.97 5.62 -13.88
CA GLY A 64 6.18 5.54 -15.32
C GLY A 64 7.65 5.62 -15.73
N GLU A 65 7.86 5.48 -17.02
CA GLU A 65 9.17 5.54 -17.66
C GLU A 65 9.14 6.58 -18.80
N GLY A 66 10.31 7.07 -19.20
CA GLY A 66 10.41 8.01 -20.32
C GLY A 66 9.98 9.43 -19.98
N PRO A 67 9.47 10.21 -20.98
CA PRO A 67 9.14 11.62 -20.82
C PRO A 67 7.87 11.89 -19.98
N GLU A 68 7.00 10.91 -19.83
CA GLU A 68 5.72 11.06 -19.10
C GLU A 68 5.83 10.67 -17.61
N LYS A 69 7.03 10.77 -17.04
CA LYS A 69 7.24 10.48 -15.63
C LYS A 69 6.48 11.46 -14.74
N LEU A 70 5.64 10.93 -13.87
CA LEU A 70 5.03 11.70 -12.80
C LEU A 70 5.88 11.56 -11.53
N THR A 71 6.14 12.68 -10.87
CA THR A 71 6.95 12.72 -9.65
C THR A 71 6.19 13.39 -8.53
N PHE A 72 6.09 12.70 -7.39
CA PHE A 72 5.47 13.20 -6.16
C PHE A 72 6.54 13.32 -5.09
N GLN A 73 6.60 14.47 -4.44
CA GLN A 73 7.60 14.75 -3.41
C GLN A 73 7.01 14.66 -2.02
N GLY A 74 7.85 14.35 -1.03
CA GLY A 74 7.45 14.32 0.37
C GLY A 74 8.63 14.14 1.30
N ARG A 75 8.30 13.71 2.52
CA ARG A 75 9.29 13.45 3.58
C ARG A 75 9.09 12.05 4.13
N THR A 76 10.16 11.39 4.55
CA THR A 76 10.01 10.12 5.26
C THR A 76 9.40 10.38 6.64
N PHE A 77 8.48 9.51 7.06
CA PHE A 77 7.96 9.45 8.42
C PHE A 77 8.72 8.42 9.24
N ASP A 78 8.88 7.24 8.69
CA ASP A 78 9.74 6.19 9.22
C ASP A 78 10.49 5.49 8.07
N LEU A 79 11.63 4.89 8.39
CA LEU A 79 12.50 4.23 7.43
C LEU A 79 13.14 3.00 8.06
N SER A 80 13.30 1.93 7.29
CA SER A 80 14.02 0.71 7.65
C SER A 80 14.78 0.20 6.43
N MET A 81 15.55 -0.89 6.58
CA MET A 81 16.21 -1.55 5.46
C MET A 81 15.23 -2.18 4.46
N HIS A 82 13.96 -2.41 4.85
CA HIS A 82 12.98 -3.13 4.03
C HIS A 82 11.79 -2.27 3.57
N GLY A 83 11.71 -1.01 4.01
CA GLY A 83 10.60 -0.15 3.64
C GLY A 83 10.59 1.20 4.33
N THR A 84 9.66 2.03 3.92
CA THR A 84 9.49 3.39 4.44
C THR A 84 8.02 3.78 4.47
N ALA A 85 7.67 4.69 5.37
CA ALA A 85 6.47 5.48 5.25
C ALA A 85 6.85 6.92 4.84
N MET A 86 6.12 7.46 3.88
CA MET A 86 6.28 8.81 3.36
C MET A 86 5.08 9.67 3.71
N LEU A 87 5.30 10.92 4.02
CA LEU A 87 4.27 11.96 4.16
C LEU A 87 4.26 12.83 2.91
N THR A 88 3.07 13.06 2.34
CA THR A 88 2.86 13.89 1.16
C THR A 88 1.46 14.51 1.20
N HIS A 89 1.24 15.60 0.45
CA HIS A 89 -0.09 16.18 0.26
C HIS A 89 -0.90 15.48 -0.84
N ASP A 90 -0.25 14.66 -1.65
CA ASP A 90 -0.87 13.98 -2.77
C ASP A 90 -1.41 12.60 -2.36
N ASN A 91 -2.68 12.32 -2.70
CA ASN A 91 -3.24 10.97 -2.56
C ASN A 91 -2.87 10.14 -3.78
N VAL A 92 -1.77 9.41 -3.66
CA VAL A 92 -1.25 8.57 -4.74
C VAL A 92 -1.30 7.11 -4.35
N PHE A 93 -1.77 6.26 -5.25
CA PHE A 93 -1.73 4.82 -5.07
C PHE A 93 -1.39 4.12 -6.39
N SER A 94 -0.48 3.16 -6.33
CA SER A 94 -0.09 2.31 -7.46
C SER A 94 -0.06 0.84 -7.06
N LYS A 95 -0.66 0.01 -7.91
CA LYS A 95 -0.51 -1.45 -7.81
C LYS A 95 0.79 -1.95 -8.45
N ALA A 96 1.31 -1.20 -9.43
CA ALA A 96 2.59 -1.50 -10.05
C ALA A 96 3.76 -1.03 -9.16
N PRO A 97 4.95 -1.64 -9.31
CA PRO A 97 6.15 -1.15 -8.65
C PRO A 97 6.43 0.31 -9.01
N VAL A 98 6.90 1.06 -8.02
CA VAL A 98 7.29 2.47 -8.18
C VAL A 98 8.77 2.65 -7.91
N THR A 99 9.37 3.69 -8.47
CA THR A 99 10.74 4.07 -8.13
C THR A 99 10.73 5.12 -7.04
N ILE A 100 11.44 4.86 -5.96
CA ILE A 100 11.68 5.79 -4.86
C ILE A 100 13.06 6.39 -5.03
N LEU A 101 13.15 7.70 -4.97
CA LEU A 101 14.39 8.47 -4.86
C LEU A 101 14.49 9.00 -3.43
N LEU A 102 15.38 8.45 -2.65
CA LEU A 102 15.61 8.82 -1.26
C LEU A 102 16.88 9.65 -1.14
N ALA A 103 16.77 10.84 -0.57
CA ALA A 103 17.90 11.76 -0.42
C ALA A 103 18.22 11.94 1.06
N PRO A 104 19.15 11.13 1.63
CA PRO A 104 19.64 11.32 2.98
C PRO A 104 20.38 12.66 3.12
N PRO A 105 20.34 13.29 4.31
CA PRO A 105 21.15 14.47 4.56
C PRO A 105 22.64 14.09 4.53
N PRO A 106 23.53 14.98 4.09
CA PRO A 106 24.96 14.73 4.17
C PRO A 106 25.42 14.62 5.63
N LEU A 107 26.22 13.64 5.95
CA LEU A 107 26.78 13.47 7.31
C LEU A 107 27.78 14.56 7.67
N ARG A 108 28.47 15.10 6.66
CA ARG A 108 29.41 16.23 6.81
C ARG A 108 29.08 17.29 5.76
N LYS A 109 29.42 18.56 6.07
CA LYS A 109 29.17 19.69 5.14
C LYS A 109 29.84 19.54 3.77
N ILE A 110 30.92 18.79 3.70
CA ILE A 110 31.72 18.55 2.49
C ILE A 110 31.26 17.32 1.69
N ASP A 111 30.35 16.51 2.26
CA ASP A 111 29.89 15.31 1.60
C ASP A 111 28.97 15.66 0.41
N ARG A 112 29.16 14.94 -0.69
CA ARG A 112 28.25 15.08 -1.83
C ARG A 112 26.87 14.56 -1.46
N LYS A 113 25.83 15.24 -1.95
CA LYS A 113 24.45 14.78 -1.80
C LYS A 113 24.32 13.42 -2.50
N LYS A 114 23.96 12.40 -1.74
CA LYS A 114 23.66 11.07 -2.28
C LYS A 114 22.17 10.96 -2.53
N VAL A 115 21.80 10.21 -3.57
CA VAL A 115 20.42 9.79 -3.83
C VAL A 115 20.43 8.29 -3.96
N ILE A 116 19.58 7.63 -3.19
CA ILE A 116 19.39 6.19 -3.21
C ILE A 116 18.15 5.91 -4.05
N GLU A 117 18.31 5.16 -5.13
CA GLU A 117 17.22 4.75 -6.01
C GLU A 117 16.77 3.34 -5.63
N ILE A 118 15.46 3.19 -5.37
CA ILE A 118 14.88 1.95 -4.84
C ILE A 118 13.61 1.63 -5.63
N GLN A 119 13.47 0.40 -6.09
CA GLN A 119 12.17 -0.11 -6.54
C GLN A 119 11.38 -0.61 -5.34
N ALA A 120 10.10 -0.25 -5.27
CA ALA A 120 9.25 -0.58 -4.15
C ALA A 120 7.80 -0.87 -4.58
N HIS A 121 7.11 -1.67 -3.77
CA HIS A 121 5.66 -1.80 -3.83
C HIS A 121 5.01 -0.88 -2.81
N GLN A 122 3.97 -0.17 -3.23
CA GLN A 122 3.13 0.58 -2.33
C GLN A 122 2.20 -0.37 -1.58
N ALA A 123 2.23 -0.32 -0.25
CA ALA A 123 1.43 -1.18 0.61
C ALA A 123 0.11 -0.52 1.01
N TYR A 124 0.13 0.80 1.25
CA TYR A 124 -1.06 1.56 1.64
C TYR A 124 -0.94 3.06 1.31
N SER A 125 -2.11 3.71 1.26
CA SER A 125 -2.28 5.17 1.29
C SER A 125 -3.37 5.48 2.30
N VAL A 126 -3.06 6.27 3.34
CA VAL A 126 -4.00 6.63 4.40
C VAL A 126 -3.89 8.12 4.71
N TYR A 127 -5.02 8.80 4.81
CA TYR A 127 -5.05 10.18 5.26
C TYR A 127 -4.86 10.26 6.77
N SER A 128 -3.92 11.08 7.21
CA SER A 128 -3.66 11.38 8.61
C SER A 128 -4.26 12.73 8.98
N GLY A 129 -5.39 12.71 9.68
CA GLY A 129 -6.05 13.94 10.10
C GLY A 129 -5.19 14.80 11.03
N SER A 130 -4.38 14.19 11.90
CA SER A 130 -3.50 14.90 12.81
C SER A 130 -2.34 15.61 12.11
N LEU A 131 -1.90 15.10 10.95
CA LEU A 131 -0.82 15.67 10.15
C LEU A 131 -1.34 16.43 8.93
N SER A 132 -2.65 16.38 8.66
CA SER A 132 -3.30 16.99 7.49
C SER A 132 -2.64 16.61 6.16
N CYS A 133 -2.17 15.37 6.05
CA CYS A 133 -1.50 14.85 4.86
C CYS A 133 -1.72 13.34 4.70
N PHE A 134 -1.35 12.81 3.55
CA PHE A 134 -1.37 11.38 3.29
C PHE A 134 -0.09 10.71 3.81
N ARG A 135 -0.26 9.54 4.41
CA ARG A 135 0.82 8.64 4.77
C ARG A 135 0.80 7.45 3.82
N LEU A 136 1.85 7.33 3.03
CA LEU A 136 2.04 6.27 2.05
C LEU A 136 3.08 5.28 2.57
N GLY A 137 2.73 4.00 2.63
CA GLY A 137 3.66 2.94 3.06
C GLY A 137 4.23 2.17 1.87
N PHE A 138 5.54 1.89 1.91
CA PHE A 138 6.25 1.18 0.86
C PHE A 138 7.09 0.03 1.43
N ARG A 139 7.12 -1.07 0.68
CA ARG A 139 8.04 -2.17 0.88
C ARG A 139 9.07 -2.18 -0.25
N PHE A 140 10.34 -2.18 0.11
CA PHE A 140 11.43 -2.22 -0.86
C PHE A 140 11.52 -3.58 -1.54
N ILE A 141 11.79 -3.58 -2.84
CA ILE A 141 11.98 -4.76 -3.67
C ILE A 141 13.46 -4.90 -4.01
N ARG A 142 14.06 -3.82 -4.49
CA ARG A 142 15.42 -3.82 -4.99
C ARG A 142 16.04 -2.44 -4.92
N PHE A 143 17.29 -2.37 -4.53
CA PHE A 143 18.11 -1.18 -4.60
C PHE A 143 18.89 -1.15 -5.93
N LYS A 144 19.15 0.05 -6.43
CA LYS A 144 20.01 0.27 -7.58
C LYS A 144 21.44 0.55 -7.11
N GLY A 145 22.41 -0.16 -7.74
CA GLY A 145 23.83 -0.02 -7.38
C GLY A 145 24.13 -0.38 -5.93
N ASP A 146 24.87 0.48 -5.26
CA ASP A 146 25.28 0.37 -3.85
C ASP A 146 24.27 0.98 -2.84
N GLY A 147 23.07 1.26 -3.31
CA GLY A 147 22.03 1.96 -2.52
C GLY A 147 21.70 1.29 -1.19
N GLU A 148 21.69 -0.03 -1.12
CA GLU A 148 21.43 -0.79 0.09
C GLU A 148 22.52 -0.55 1.16
N HIS A 149 23.78 -0.63 0.72
CA HIS A 149 24.92 -0.36 1.61
C HIS A 149 24.92 1.08 2.11
N ILE A 150 24.68 2.04 1.21
CA ILE A 150 24.56 3.45 1.58
C ILE A 150 23.45 3.67 2.61
N LEU A 151 22.27 3.03 2.42
CA LEU A 151 21.17 3.13 3.37
C LEU A 151 21.56 2.57 4.75
N GLY A 152 22.18 1.38 4.78
CA GLY A 152 22.67 0.76 6.00
C GLY A 152 23.66 1.63 6.78
N ASP A 153 24.65 2.16 6.09
CA ASP A 153 25.65 3.06 6.67
C ASP A 153 25.01 4.33 7.25
N MET A 154 24.04 4.90 6.51
CA MET A 154 23.34 6.09 6.97
C MET A 154 22.50 5.83 8.21
N LEU A 155 21.73 4.72 8.22
CA LEU A 155 20.87 4.36 9.34
C LEU A 155 21.66 3.99 10.61
N ALA A 156 22.89 3.48 10.46
CA ALA A 156 23.77 3.20 11.60
C ALA A 156 24.10 4.44 12.47
N HIS A 157 23.90 5.66 11.93
CA HIS A 157 24.09 6.92 12.67
C HIS A 157 22.85 7.36 13.45
N TYR A 158 21.74 6.63 13.34
CA TYR A 158 20.48 6.94 14.01
C TYR A 158 20.13 5.87 15.04
N GLN A 159 19.38 6.27 16.06
CA GLN A 159 18.83 5.30 17.01
C GLN A 159 17.52 4.73 16.47
N PRO A 160 17.31 3.40 16.56
CA PRO A 160 16.05 2.80 16.22
C PRO A 160 14.91 3.37 17.06
N SER A 161 13.79 3.65 16.43
CA SER A 161 12.58 4.05 17.14
C SER A 161 12.00 2.83 17.85
N LEU A 162 12.03 2.84 19.16
CA LEU A 162 11.26 1.90 19.97
C LEU A 162 9.78 2.28 19.82
N TYR A 163 9.00 1.48 19.11
CA TYR A 163 7.57 1.69 19.03
C TYR A 163 6.94 1.42 20.39
N LYS A 164 6.82 2.45 21.22
CA LYS A 164 5.91 2.41 22.35
C LYS A 164 4.50 2.47 21.72
N GLY A 165 3.81 1.34 21.72
CA GLY A 165 2.43 1.27 21.27
C GLY A 165 1.65 2.44 21.88
N ALA A 166 0.95 3.19 21.02
CA ALA A 166 0.07 4.25 21.47
C ALA A 166 -0.90 3.68 22.50
N ARG A 167 -0.90 4.25 23.70
CA ARG A 167 -1.94 4.03 24.70
C ARG A 167 -3.19 4.76 24.29
#